data_962fdc0a1fa7712be9a0d7c8f246e85a
#
_entry.id   962fdc0a1fa7712be9a0d7c8f246e85a
#
_cell.length_a   1.000
_cell.length_b   1.000
_cell.length_c   1.000
_cell.angle_alpha   90.00
_cell.angle_beta   90.00
_cell.angle_gamma   90.00
#
_symmetry.space_group_name_H-M   'P 1'
#
loop_
_entity.id
_entity.type
_entity.pdbx_description
1 polymer ?
#
loop_
_entity_poly.entity_id
_entity_poly.type
_entity_poly.pdbx_seq_one_letter_code
_entity_poly.pdbx_strand_id
1 'polypeptide(L)'
;MNMTINELQEKWNSISPYTGGFLLVSGNHPLAFHIGYYGEQMCFMVLNTGKKSKINSSKAIHASCVQTDDNKYALQFLLNYSSLTELFIKLCWDLIDCSKNSPNPVDAIIDRFNAWIRLLQKKGEGLLSSSAQKGLIGELLFLKESIISRGAQVSLTAWVGPEGSDQDYLFESEWCEIKATTVASVSVSISSLQQLDREDCGSSFVHKVDN
;
A
#
# COMPACT_ATOMS: atom_id res chain seq x y z
N MET A 1 24.61 2.72 -18.69
CA MET A 1 24.74 2.35 -17.29
C MET A 1 23.35 2.52 -16.63
N ASN A 2 22.83 1.51 -15.98
CA ASN A 2 21.51 1.62 -15.31
C ASN A 2 21.76 2.21 -13.93
N MET A 3 21.10 3.32 -13.62
CA MET A 3 21.14 3.92 -12.29
C MET A 3 20.50 2.98 -11.27
N THR A 4 21.16 2.77 -10.16
CA THR A 4 20.65 1.98 -9.04
C THR A 4 19.83 2.85 -8.07
N ILE A 5 19.03 2.22 -7.21
CA ILE A 5 18.29 2.92 -6.16
C ILE A 5 19.25 3.67 -5.23
N ASN A 6 20.40 3.07 -4.88
CA ASN A 6 21.39 3.68 -4.00
C ASN A 6 21.98 4.96 -4.61
N GLU A 7 22.33 4.93 -5.92
CA GLU A 7 22.79 6.14 -6.62
C GLU A 7 21.74 7.24 -6.67
N LEU A 8 20.46 6.91 -6.83
CA LEU A 8 19.37 7.88 -6.76
C LEU A 8 19.25 8.48 -5.36
N GLN A 9 19.37 7.67 -4.32
CA GLN A 9 19.33 8.11 -2.93
C GLN A 9 20.52 9.02 -2.59
N GLU A 10 21.73 8.66 -3.01
CA GLU A 10 22.94 9.47 -2.82
C GLU A 10 22.80 10.84 -3.50
N LYS A 11 22.31 10.86 -4.76
CA LYS A 11 22.01 12.12 -5.44
C LYS A 11 21.00 12.97 -4.68
N TRP A 12 19.94 12.39 -4.14
CA TRP A 12 18.95 13.14 -3.37
C TRP A 12 19.53 13.70 -2.07
N ASN A 13 20.35 12.91 -1.36
CA ASN A 13 21.02 13.33 -0.14
C ASN A 13 22.04 14.47 -0.39
N SER A 14 22.49 14.67 -1.63
CA SER A 14 23.38 15.78 -1.97
C SER A 14 22.63 17.10 -2.18
N ILE A 15 21.32 17.12 -2.21
CA ILE A 15 20.50 18.32 -2.41
C ILE A 15 20.06 18.84 -1.05
N SER A 16 20.34 20.12 -0.77
CA SER A 16 19.83 20.78 0.43
C SER A 16 18.36 21.18 0.24
N PRO A 17 17.46 20.81 1.15
CA PRO A 17 16.06 21.23 1.08
C PRO A 17 15.89 22.75 1.26
N TYR A 18 16.87 23.44 1.85
CA TYR A 18 16.81 24.86 2.17
C TYR A 18 17.31 25.78 1.04
N THR A 19 18.24 25.29 0.20
CA THR A 19 18.82 26.11 -0.88
C THR A 19 18.05 25.98 -2.20
N GLY A 20 17.11 25.02 -2.28
CA GLY A 20 16.36 24.73 -3.49
C GLY A 20 17.25 24.15 -4.58
N GLY A 21 16.65 23.78 -5.68
CA GLY A 21 17.34 23.28 -6.86
C GLY A 21 16.91 21.88 -7.25
N PHE A 22 17.14 21.59 -8.52
CA PHE A 22 16.80 20.30 -9.11
C PHE A 22 18.05 19.72 -9.77
N LEU A 23 18.35 18.46 -9.51
CA LEU A 23 19.39 17.71 -10.19
C LEU A 23 18.79 16.82 -11.27
N LEU A 24 19.39 16.83 -12.44
CA LEU A 24 19.09 15.87 -13.49
C LEU A 24 19.56 14.46 -13.06
N VAL A 25 18.64 13.51 -13.14
CA VAL A 25 18.89 12.15 -12.68
C VAL A 25 19.76 11.37 -13.67
N SER A 26 19.42 11.39 -14.96
CA SER A 26 20.13 10.64 -15.99
C SER A 26 19.99 11.33 -17.36
N GLY A 27 21.06 11.36 -18.14
CA GLY A 27 21.07 11.89 -19.51
C GLY A 27 20.68 10.87 -20.60
N ASN A 28 20.58 9.59 -20.29
CA ASN A 28 20.35 8.50 -21.25
C ASN A 28 18.91 7.96 -21.21
N HIS A 29 17.92 8.85 -21.11
CA HIS A 29 16.51 8.48 -21.11
C HIS A 29 15.76 9.40 -22.08
N PRO A 30 14.72 8.93 -22.79
CA PRO A 30 13.92 9.78 -23.69
C PRO A 30 13.20 10.92 -22.94
N LEU A 31 12.96 10.79 -21.63
CA LEU A 31 12.44 11.84 -20.76
C LEU A 31 13.53 12.37 -19.84
N ALA A 32 13.44 13.63 -19.46
CA ALA A 32 14.35 14.26 -18.50
C ALA A 32 13.76 14.17 -17.07
N PHE A 33 14.41 13.40 -16.22
CA PHE A 33 14.03 13.24 -14.81
C PHE A 33 14.84 14.16 -13.92
N HIS A 34 14.16 14.88 -13.06
CA HIS A 34 14.77 15.75 -12.07
C HIS A 34 14.29 15.41 -10.67
N ILE A 35 15.20 15.49 -9.72
CA ILE A 35 14.93 15.34 -8.29
C ILE A 35 15.34 16.60 -7.56
N GLY A 36 14.63 16.94 -6.51
CA GLY A 36 14.89 18.13 -5.72
C GLY A 36 13.85 18.34 -4.64
N TYR A 37 13.68 19.60 -4.28
CA TYR A 37 12.71 20.02 -3.28
C TYR A 37 11.87 21.16 -3.82
N TYR A 38 10.58 21.13 -3.52
CA TYR A 38 9.66 22.23 -3.69
C TYR A 38 9.23 22.71 -2.30
N GLY A 39 9.80 23.82 -1.85
CA GLY A 39 9.85 24.12 -0.42
C GLY A 39 10.61 23.03 0.32
N GLU A 40 10.02 22.50 1.40
CA GLU A 40 10.60 21.40 2.18
C GLU A 40 10.18 20.00 1.66
N GLN A 41 9.29 19.93 0.68
CA GLN A 41 8.78 18.66 0.15
C GLN A 41 9.71 18.09 -0.92
N MET A 42 10.03 16.81 -0.80
CA MET A 42 10.72 16.08 -1.86
C MET A 42 9.88 16.10 -3.13
N CYS A 43 10.54 16.46 -4.22
CA CYS A 43 9.91 16.64 -5.54
C CYS A 43 10.63 15.84 -6.60
N PHE A 44 9.88 15.01 -7.32
CA PHE A 44 10.33 14.32 -8.52
C PHE A 44 9.59 14.89 -9.74
N MET A 45 10.33 15.29 -10.76
CA MET A 45 9.78 15.86 -11.98
C MET A 45 10.19 15.09 -13.23
N VAL A 46 9.24 14.94 -14.14
CA VAL A 46 9.45 14.34 -15.47
C VAL A 46 9.15 15.41 -16.49
N LEU A 47 10.19 15.92 -17.12
CA LEU A 47 10.09 16.96 -18.16
C LEU A 47 9.89 16.36 -19.54
N ASN A 48 9.50 17.22 -20.49
CA ASN A 48 9.33 16.88 -21.90
C ASN A 48 8.23 15.83 -22.17
N THR A 49 7.14 15.88 -21.42
CA THR A 49 6.03 14.91 -21.57
C THR A 49 5.21 15.09 -22.85
N GLY A 50 5.47 16.15 -23.61
CA GLY A 50 4.88 16.44 -24.93
C GLY A 50 3.43 16.92 -24.89
N LYS A 51 2.58 16.36 -24.06
CA LYS A 51 1.15 16.70 -23.94
C LYS A 51 0.71 16.81 -22.48
N LYS A 52 -0.37 17.57 -22.26
CA LYS A 52 -1.05 17.59 -20.97
C LYS A 52 -1.64 16.21 -20.68
N SER A 53 -1.29 15.65 -19.55
CA SER A 53 -1.74 14.33 -19.12
C SER A 53 -2.58 14.42 -17.84
N LYS A 54 -3.59 13.56 -17.71
CA LYS A 54 -4.36 13.44 -16.48
C LYS A 54 -3.64 12.43 -15.56
N ILE A 55 -3.36 12.85 -14.34
CA ILE A 55 -2.74 12.01 -13.31
C ILE A 55 -3.51 12.18 -12.00
N ASN A 56 -3.66 11.10 -11.25
CA ASN A 56 -4.36 11.11 -9.97
C ASN A 56 -3.36 11.28 -8.82
N SER A 57 -3.76 12.01 -7.78
CA SER A 57 -3.01 12.13 -6.54
C SER A 57 -3.44 11.08 -5.51
N SER A 58 -2.58 10.80 -4.54
CA SER A 58 -2.91 10.07 -3.32
C SER A 58 -2.75 10.96 -2.09
N LYS A 59 -3.12 10.46 -0.91
CA LYS A 59 -2.85 11.17 0.36
C LYS A 59 -1.34 11.33 0.61
N ALA A 60 -0.54 10.34 0.20
CA ALA A 60 0.90 10.30 0.43
C ALA A 60 1.70 11.10 -0.59
N ILE A 61 1.21 11.17 -1.84
CA ILE A 61 1.93 11.79 -2.96
C ILE A 61 0.94 12.65 -3.74
N HIS A 62 1.23 13.94 -3.82
CA HIS A 62 0.53 14.84 -4.72
C HIS A 62 1.16 14.73 -6.11
N ALA A 63 0.38 14.32 -7.10
CA ALA A 63 0.82 14.20 -8.47
C ALA A 63 0.03 15.18 -9.37
N SER A 64 0.72 15.91 -10.21
CA SER A 64 0.11 16.89 -11.12
C SER A 64 0.84 16.95 -12.46
N CYS A 65 0.12 17.40 -13.49
CA CYS A 65 0.72 17.77 -14.76
C CYS A 65 0.75 19.29 -14.82
N VAL A 66 1.94 19.87 -14.79
CA VAL A 66 2.17 21.31 -14.76
C VAL A 66 2.67 21.79 -16.14
N GLN A 67 2.37 23.03 -16.47
CA GLN A 67 2.94 23.67 -17.64
C GLN A 67 4.21 24.39 -17.23
N THR A 68 5.28 24.21 -18.00
CA THR A 68 6.57 24.87 -17.79
C THR A 68 6.63 26.21 -18.54
N ASP A 69 7.60 27.06 -18.20
CA ASP A 69 7.75 28.41 -18.76
C ASP A 69 7.94 28.41 -20.29
N ASP A 70 8.47 27.34 -20.85
CA ASP A 70 8.63 27.15 -22.30
C ASP A 70 7.39 26.51 -22.97
N ASN A 71 6.24 26.61 -22.34
CA ASN A 71 4.95 26.12 -22.84
C ASN A 71 4.88 24.58 -23.04
N LYS A 72 5.79 23.83 -22.41
CA LYS A 72 5.79 22.37 -22.38
C LYS A 72 5.09 21.86 -21.14
N TYR A 73 4.93 20.55 -21.05
CA TYR A 73 4.31 19.90 -19.90
C TYR A 73 5.33 19.05 -19.13
N ALA A 74 5.13 18.99 -17.82
CA ALA A 74 5.89 18.14 -16.91
C ALA A 74 4.95 17.41 -15.96
N LEU A 75 5.29 16.18 -15.59
CA LEU A 75 4.67 15.51 -14.44
C LEU A 75 5.48 15.87 -13.20
N GLN A 76 4.77 16.25 -12.14
CA GLN A 76 5.34 16.60 -10.85
C GLN A 76 4.76 15.66 -9.78
N PHE A 77 5.63 15.13 -8.94
CA PHE A 77 5.27 14.27 -7.80
C PHE A 77 5.88 14.87 -6.53
N LEU A 78 5.05 15.22 -5.57
CA LEU A 78 5.44 15.79 -4.29
C LEU A 78 5.13 14.80 -3.17
N LEU A 79 6.10 14.55 -2.31
CA LEU A 79 5.92 13.71 -1.13
C LEU A 79 5.29 14.51 0.01
N ASN A 80 4.11 14.08 0.49
CA ASN A 80 3.39 14.77 1.57
C ASN A 80 3.86 14.36 2.98
N TYR A 81 4.43 13.16 3.13
CA TYR A 81 4.84 12.63 4.44
C TYR A 81 6.32 12.20 4.42
N SER A 82 7.16 12.89 5.16
CA SER A 82 8.61 12.59 5.25
C SER A 82 8.92 11.17 5.76
N SER A 83 8.02 10.57 6.54
CA SER A 83 8.14 9.17 6.96
C SER A 83 8.14 8.15 5.81
N LEU A 84 7.73 8.56 4.60
CA LEU A 84 7.69 7.71 3.41
C LEU A 84 8.85 7.99 2.43
N THR A 85 9.90 8.71 2.86
CA THR A 85 11.04 9.08 2.02
C THR A 85 11.66 7.89 1.27
N GLU A 86 11.98 6.80 1.96
CA GLU A 86 12.58 5.62 1.33
C GLU A 86 11.65 4.98 0.29
N LEU A 87 10.36 4.93 0.59
CA LEU A 87 9.36 4.39 -0.33
C LEU A 87 9.20 5.29 -1.56
N PHE A 88 9.26 6.61 -1.37
CA PHE A 88 9.18 7.58 -2.47
C PHE A 88 10.39 7.46 -3.40
N ILE A 89 11.60 7.28 -2.87
CA ILE A 89 12.80 7.05 -3.69
C ILE A 89 12.67 5.75 -4.52
N LYS A 90 12.14 4.68 -3.91
CA LYS A 90 11.86 3.41 -4.62
C LYS A 90 10.84 3.59 -5.74
N LEU A 91 9.77 4.34 -5.47
CA LEU A 91 8.79 4.70 -6.49
C LEU A 91 9.44 5.47 -7.64
N CYS A 92 10.21 6.54 -7.36
CA CYS A 92 10.85 7.34 -8.39
C CYS A 92 11.78 6.50 -9.25
N TRP A 93 12.57 5.62 -8.64
CA TRP A 93 13.43 4.69 -9.36
C TRP A 93 12.63 3.75 -10.28
N ASP A 94 11.54 3.16 -9.79
CA ASP A 94 10.68 2.26 -10.55
C ASP A 94 9.98 2.98 -11.73
N LEU A 95 9.59 4.25 -11.56
CA LEU A 95 9.03 5.06 -12.64
C LEU A 95 10.06 5.35 -13.74
N ILE A 96 11.33 5.58 -13.38
CA ILE A 96 12.42 5.75 -14.34
C ILE A 96 12.66 4.43 -15.09
N ASP A 97 12.77 3.32 -14.37
CA ASP A 97 13.11 2.03 -14.96
C ASP A 97 12.01 1.51 -15.90
N CYS A 98 10.75 1.55 -15.47
CA CYS A 98 9.61 1.05 -16.27
C CYS A 98 9.40 1.84 -17.58
N SER A 99 9.78 3.11 -17.61
CA SER A 99 9.58 3.98 -18.78
C SER A 99 10.73 3.95 -19.80
N LYS A 100 11.88 3.39 -19.42
CA LYS A 100 13.12 3.44 -20.19
C LYS A 100 13.00 2.81 -21.59
N ASN A 101 12.36 1.68 -21.71
CA ASN A 101 12.21 0.93 -22.95
C ASN A 101 10.79 0.94 -23.49
N SER A 102 9.93 1.80 -22.94
CA SER A 102 8.53 1.90 -23.36
C SER A 102 8.41 2.73 -24.66
N PRO A 103 7.60 2.28 -25.63
CA PRO A 103 7.26 3.09 -26.79
C PRO A 103 6.48 4.36 -26.41
N ASN A 104 5.77 4.33 -25.27
CA ASN A 104 5.02 5.45 -24.71
C ASN A 104 5.46 5.69 -23.25
N PRO A 105 6.63 6.32 -23.03
CA PRO A 105 7.22 6.40 -21.69
C PRO A 105 6.39 7.20 -20.68
N VAL A 106 5.65 8.22 -21.12
CA VAL A 106 4.77 9.02 -20.25
C VAL A 106 3.58 8.20 -19.77
N ASP A 107 2.94 7.47 -20.66
CA ASP A 107 1.80 6.62 -20.31
C ASP A 107 2.25 5.47 -19.39
N ALA A 108 3.42 4.88 -19.64
CA ALA A 108 4.02 3.87 -18.76
C ALA A 108 4.25 4.39 -17.33
N ILE A 109 4.73 5.64 -17.18
CA ILE A 109 4.89 6.28 -15.87
C ILE A 109 3.54 6.44 -15.16
N ILE A 110 2.52 6.93 -15.86
CA ILE A 110 1.19 7.16 -15.29
C ILE A 110 0.56 5.84 -14.86
N ASP A 111 0.62 4.80 -15.69
CA ASP A 111 0.07 3.48 -15.38
C ASP A 111 0.80 2.83 -14.20
N ARG A 112 2.13 2.92 -14.16
CA ARG A 112 2.95 2.41 -13.06
C ARG A 112 2.65 3.16 -11.75
N PHE A 113 2.55 4.49 -11.82
CA PHE A 113 2.17 5.29 -10.66
C PHE A 113 0.77 4.95 -10.14
N ASN A 114 -0.21 4.76 -11.02
CA ASN A 114 -1.55 4.32 -10.62
C ASN A 114 -1.53 2.92 -9.98
N ALA A 115 -0.65 2.02 -10.43
CA ALA A 115 -0.44 0.72 -9.78
C ALA A 115 0.13 0.89 -8.36
N TRP A 116 1.10 1.77 -8.17
CA TRP A 116 1.62 2.12 -6.85
C TRP A 116 0.56 2.73 -5.93
N ILE A 117 -0.27 3.65 -6.44
CA ILE A 117 -1.39 4.22 -5.66
C ILE A 117 -2.32 3.11 -5.18
N ARG A 118 -2.70 2.17 -6.05
CA ARG A 118 -3.56 1.03 -5.66
C ARG A 118 -2.92 0.15 -4.58
N LEU A 119 -1.61 -0.11 -4.68
CA LEU A 119 -0.87 -0.85 -3.65
C LEU A 119 -0.79 -0.07 -2.33
N LEU A 120 -0.53 1.25 -2.39
CA LEU A 120 -0.46 2.11 -1.21
C LEU A 120 -1.83 2.32 -0.57
N GLN A 121 -2.89 2.39 -1.35
CA GLN A 121 -4.27 2.46 -0.85
C GLN A 121 -4.68 1.16 -0.17
N LYS A 122 -4.33 -0.01 -0.74
CA LYS A 122 -4.49 -1.31 -0.06
C LYS A 122 -3.63 -1.42 1.20
N LYS A 123 -2.45 -0.76 1.26
CA LYS A 123 -1.62 -0.63 2.47
C LYS A 123 -2.01 0.54 3.37
N GLY A 124 -2.77 1.52 2.89
CA GLY A 124 -3.36 2.60 3.71
C GLY A 124 -4.60 2.13 4.51
N GLU A 125 -5.17 0.98 4.14
CA GLU A 125 -5.93 0.13 5.07
C GLU A 125 -4.99 -0.75 5.92
N GLY A 126 -3.71 -0.56 5.89
CA GLY A 126 -2.64 -1.45 6.26
C GLY A 126 -2.03 -1.30 7.64
N LEU A 127 -2.62 -0.60 8.56
CA LEU A 127 -2.69 -0.98 9.96
C LEU A 127 -4.14 -1.34 10.19
N LEU A 128 -4.40 -2.61 10.43
CA LEU A 128 -5.71 -3.04 10.88
C LEU A 128 -6.20 -2.06 11.94
N SER A 129 -7.43 -1.59 11.84
CA SER A 129 -8.02 -0.80 12.91
C SER A 129 -7.86 -1.56 14.24
N SER A 130 -7.88 -0.88 15.38
CA SER A 130 -7.78 -1.54 16.68
C SER A 130 -8.80 -2.69 16.81
N SER A 131 -9.99 -2.51 16.24
CA SER A 131 -11.02 -3.55 16.18
C SER A 131 -10.59 -4.74 15.30
N ALA A 132 -10.05 -4.48 14.12
CA ALA A 132 -9.59 -5.55 13.21
C ALA A 132 -8.35 -6.27 13.73
N GLN A 133 -7.45 -5.57 14.45
CA GLN A 133 -6.32 -6.20 15.15
C GLN A 133 -6.82 -7.17 16.23
N LYS A 134 -7.80 -6.75 17.03
CA LYS A 134 -8.41 -7.61 18.05
C LYS A 134 -9.10 -8.82 17.42
N GLY A 135 -9.82 -8.63 16.31
CA GLY A 135 -10.41 -9.72 15.55
C GLY A 135 -9.37 -10.77 15.15
N LEU A 136 -8.31 -10.31 14.48
CA LEU A 136 -7.23 -11.19 14.05
C LEU A 136 -6.53 -11.89 15.23
N ILE A 137 -6.31 -11.21 16.36
CA ILE A 137 -5.76 -11.82 17.57
C ILE A 137 -6.67 -12.94 18.05
N GLY A 138 -7.99 -12.73 18.08
CA GLY A 138 -8.97 -13.75 18.44
C GLY A 138 -8.91 -14.98 17.54
N GLU A 139 -8.88 -14.76 16.22
CA GLU A 139 -8.72 -15.83 15.23
C GLU A 139 -7.40 -16.61 15.45
N LEU A 140 -6.27 -15.92 15.66
CA LEU A 140 -4.97 -16.56 15.89
C LEU A 140 -4.93 -17.35 17.21
N LEU A 141 -5.61 -16.89 18.26
CA LEU A 141 -5.75 -17.65 19.51
C LEU A 141 -6.55 -18.94 19.27
N PHE A 142 -7.66 -18.86 18.56
CA PHE A 142 -8.43 -20.03 18.17
C PHE A 142 -7.62 -20.98 17.27
N LEU A 143 -6.87 -20.43 16.29
CA LEU A 143 -5.98 -21.24 15.45
C LEU A 143 -5.00 -22.05 16.29
N LYS A 144 -4.37 -21.42 17.28
CA LYS A 144 -3.45 -22.10 18.19
C LYS A 144 -4.12 -23.26 18.92
N GLU A 145 -5.31 -23.07 19.44
CA GLU A 145 -6.09 -24.10 20.14
C GLU A 145 -6.51 -25.22 19.19
N SER A 146 -6.95 -24.84 17.98
CA SER A 146 -7.32 -25.78 16.93
C SER A 146 -6.13 -26.63 16.46
N ILE A 147 -4.94 -26.06 16.32
CA ILE A 147 -3.72 -26.80 15.97
C ILE A 147 -3.41 -27.86 17.03
N ILE A 148 -3.57 -27.54 18.30
CA ILE A 148 -3.32 -28.49 19.41
C ILE A 148 -4.32 -29.64 19.36
N SER A 149 -5.60 -29.38 19.07
CA SER A 149 -6.68 -30.37 19.13
C SER A 149 -6.87 -31.17 17.84
N ARG A 150 -6.64 -30.56 16.65
CA ARG A 150 -6.98 -31.12 15.32
C ARG A 150 -5.78 -31.29 14.39
N GLY A 151 -4.61 -30.74 14.79
CA GLY A 151 -3.41 -30.73 13.97
C GLY A 151 -3.28 -29.53 13.06
N ALA A 152 -2.05 -29.21 12.71
CA ALA A 152 -1.73 -27.96 11.97
C ALA A 152 -2.35 -27.94 10.57
N GLN A 153 -2.25 -29.04 9.82
CA GLN A 153 -2.76 -29.08 8.43
C GLN A 153 -4.27 -28.82 8.37
N VAL A 154 -5.05 -29.49 9.22
CA VAL A 154 -6.52 -29.33 9.27
C VAL A 154 -6.89 -27.91 9.66
N SER A 155 -6.24 -27.37 10.70
CA SER A 155 -6.56 -26.04 11.24
C SER A 155 -6.20 -24.91 10.28
N LEU A 156 -5.05 -24.97 9.62
CA LEU A 156 -4.63 -23.98 8.63
C LEU A 156 -5.49 -24.02 7.37
N THR A 157 -5.87 -25.20 6.90
CA THR A 157 -6.76 -25.33 5.74
C THR A 157 -8.17 -24.82 6.05
N ALA A 158 -8.65 -25.01 7.28
CA ALA A 158 -9.97 -24.55 7.69
C ALA A 158 -10.04 -23.02 7.92
N TRP A 159 -8.92 -22.34 8.15
CA TRP A 159 -8.90 -20.90 8.41
C TRP A 159 -9.06 -20.11 7.12
N VAL A 160 -10.28 -19.65 6.82
CA VAL A 160 -10.69 -18.95 5.59
C VAL A 160 -11.06 -17.49 5.81
N GLY A 161 -11.08 -17.00 7.05
CA GLY A 161 -11.34 -15.61 7.37
C GLY A 161 -10.47 -14.61 6.59
N PRO A 162 -9.14 -14.82 6.47
CA PRO A 162 -8.26 -13.93 5.68
C PRO A 162 -8.59 -13.88 4.17
N GLU A 163 -9.30 -14.85 3.64
CA GLU A 163 -9.72 -14.92 2.24
C GLU A 163 -11.03 -14.16 1.97
N GLY A 164 -11.66 -13.62 3.03
CA GLY A 164 -12.90 -12.85 2.95
C GLY A 164 -14.16 -13.71 2.94
N SER A 165 -14.10 -14.90 3.52
CA SER A 165 -15.28 -15.74 3.78
C SER A 165 -16.21 -15.08 4.81
N ASP A 166 -17.49 -15.45 4.81
CA ASP A 166 -18.47 -15.02 5.82
C ASP A 166 -18.18 -15.62 7.21
N GLN A 167 -17.53 -16.78 7.27
CA GLN A 167 -17.09 -17.44 8.49
C GLN A 167 -15.57 -17.45 8.58
N ASP A 168 -15.02 -17.45 9.81
CA ASP A 168 -13.58 -17.44 10.03
C ASP A 168 -12.94 -18.81 9.78
N TYR A 169 -13.66 -19.90 10.11
CA TYR A 169 -13.18 -21.27 9.94
C TYR A 169 -14.25 -22.16 9.34
N LEU A 170 -13.84 -22.97 8.34
CA LEU A 170 -14.67 -23.99 7.70
C LEU A 170 -13.98 -25.36 7.86
N PHE A 171 -14.43 -26.16 8.79
CA PHE A 171 -14.04 -27.56 8.93
C PHE A 171 -14.98 -28.46 8.09
N GLU A 172 -14.63 -29.72 7.93
CA GLU A 172 -15.40 -30.67 7.11
C GLU A 172 -16.86 -30.85 7.59
N SER A 173 -17.12 -30.76 8.90
CA SER A 173 -18.43 -31.00 9.51
C SER A 173 -18.99 -29.83 10.32
N GLU A 174 -18.25 -28.75 10.43
CA GLU A 174 -18.67 -27.58 11.20
C GLU A 174 -18.00 -26.29 10.73
N TRP A 175 -18.62 -25.17 11.03
CA TRP A 175 -18.01 -23.86 10.86
C TRP A 175 -17.84 -23.15 12.21
N CYS A 176 -16.88 -22.25 12.29
CA CYS A 176 -16.66 -21.42 13.47
C CYS A 176 -16.55 -19.94 13.10
N GLU A 177 -17.21 -19.11 13.87
CA GLU A 177 -17.11 -17.65 13.85
C GLU A 177 -16.43 -17.18 15.13
N ILE A 178 -15.37 -16.40 15.01
CA ILE A 178 -14.57 -15.94 16.14
C ILE A 178 -14.89 -14.47 16.41
N LYS A 179 -15.31 -14.17 17.60
CA LYS A 179 -15.55 -12.80 18.05
C LYS A 179 -14.54 -12.42 19.11
N ALA A 180 -13.82 -11.33 18.89
CA ALA A 180 -12.89 -10.76 19.85
C ALA A 180 -13.48 -9.51 20.49
N THR A 181 -13.43 -9.44 21.81
CA THR A 181 -13.96 -8.32 22.59
C THR A 181 -13.02 -7.97 23.74
N THR A 182 -13.19 -6.80 24.34
CA THR A 182 -12.44 -6.44 25.56
C THR A 182 -12.96 -7.19 26.77
N VAL A 183 -12.13 -7.38 27.78
CA VAL A 183 -12.51 -8.06 29.03
C VAL A 183 -13.72 -7.41 29.71
N ALA A 184 -13.86 -6.08 29.60
CA ALA A 184 -14.96 -5.33 30.17
C ALA A 184 -16.27 -5.40 29.35
N SER A 185 -16.25 -5.89 28.13
CA SER A 185 -17.44 -5.96 27.27
C SER A 185 -18.37 -7.10 27.70
N VAL A 186 -19.65 -6.79 27.73
CA VAL A 186 -20.73 -7.76 28.06
C VAL A 186 -21.49 -8.23 26.81
N SER A 187 -21.12 -7.72 25.61
CA SER A 187 -21.79 -8.07 24.37
C SER A 187 -20.80 -8.14 23.22
N VAL A 188 -21.14 -8.88 22.19
CA VAL A 188 -20.46 -8.94 20.90
C VAL A 188 -21.40 -8.53 19.79
N SER A 189 -20.87 -7.87 18.76
CA SER A 189 -21.65 -7.50 17.57
C SER A 189 -21.54 -8.57 16.50
N ILE A 190 -22.67 -8.94 15.90
CA ILE A 190 -22.71 -9.77 14.69
C ILE A 190 -22.73 -8.81 13.52
N SER A 191 -21.77 -8.94 12.60
CA SER A 191 -21.59 -7.97 11.50
C SER A 191 -22.59 -8.18 10.37
N SER A 192 -23.03 -9.42 10.15
CA SER A 192 -24.04 -9.77 9.14
C SER A 192 -24.80 -11.03 9.53
N LEU A 193 -26.01 -11.22 9.00
CA LEU A 193 -26.77 -12.46 9.19
C LEU A 193 -26.10 -13.64 8.50
N GLN A 194 -25.39 -13.40 7.40
CA GLN A 194 -24.67 -14.42 6.63
C GLN A 194 -23.60 -15.15 7.45
N GLN A 195 -23.06 -14.50 8.50
CA GLN A 195 -22.12 -15.13 9.43
C GLN A 195 -22.73 -16.33 10.18
N LEU A 196 -24.05 -16.33 10.34
CA LEU A 196 -24.81 -17.36 11.09
C LEU A 196 -25.75 -18.18 10.19
N ASP A 197 -25.87 -17.84 8.91
CA ASP A 197 -26.84 -18.44 7.99
C ASP A 197 -26.17 -19.54 7.17
N ARG A 198 -25.96 -20.71 7.81
CA ARG A 198 -25.55 -21.95 7.13
C ARG A 198 -26.33 -23.13 7.67
N GLU A 199 -26.59 -24.08 6.78
CA GLU A 199 -27.29 -25.33 7.12
C GLU A 199 -26.45 -26.29 7.97
N ASP A 200 -25.10 -26.15 7.92
CA ASP A 200 -24.16 -26.97 8.68
C ASP A 200 -24.11 -26.56 10.17
N CYS A 201 -23.64 -27.48 11.01
CA CYS A 201 -23.42 -27.21 12.44
C CYS A 201 -22.38 -26.08 12.61
N GLY A 202 -22.72 -25.06 13.37
CA GLY A 202 -21.86 -23.91 13.59
C GLY A 202 -21.73 -23.51 15.04
N SER A 203 -20.59 -22.90 15.38
CA SER A 203 -20.28 -22.41 16.71
C SER A 203 -19.65 -21.03 16.66
N SER A 204 -20.09 -20.15 17.56
CA SER A 204 -19.43 -18.86 17.76
C SER A 204 -18.60 -18.88 19.02
N PHE A 205 -17.33 -18.51 18.90
CA PHE A 205 -16.39 -18.43 20.02
C PHE A 205 -16.09 -16.98 20.34
N VAL A 206 -16.05 -16.65 21.63
CA VAL A 206 -15.75 -15.28 22.08
C VAL A 206 -14.43 -15.27 22.83
N HIS A 207 -13.43 -14.62 22.26
CA HIS A 207 -12.16 -14.37 22.94
C HIS A 207 -12.15 -12.98 23.58
N LYS A 208 -11.75 -12.90 24.83
CA LYS A 208 -11.53 -11.63 25.54
C LYS A 208 -10.08 -11.25 25.41
N VAL A 209 -9.83 -10.10 24.75
CA VAL A 209 -8.50 -9.61 24.43
C VAL A 209 -8.34 -8.23 25.07
N ASP A 210 -7.34 -8.07 25.94
CA ASP A 210 -6.93 -6.78 26.49
C ASP A 210 -6.10 -5.97 25.48
N ASN A 211 -6.03 -4.65 25.74
CA ASN A 211 -5.21 -3.74 24.95
C ASN A 211 -3.75 -3.84 25.35
#